data_1b6db4ec89a6b80ae29f963c50ddcaa8
#
_entry.id   1b6db4ec89a6b80ae29f963c50ddcaa8
#
_cell.length_a   1.000
_cell.length_b   1.000
_cell.length_c   1.000
_cell.angle_alpha   90.00
_cell.angle_beta   90.00
_cell.angle_gamma   90.00
#
_symmetry.space_group_name_H-M   'P 1'
#
loop_
_entity.id
_entity.type
_entity.pdbx_description
1 polymer ?
#
loop_
_entity_poly.entity_id
_entity_poly.type
_entity_poly.pdbx_seq_one_letter_code
_entity_poly.pdbx_strand_id
1 'polypeptide(L)'
;MLRHVAVARGAVQRPLCSCWMSVLPVRCLGNSSSQIPENASFHSAASSEADPPRILITGGLGQLGVGLANLLRKRFGEENVILSDIKKPPNYVLRHGPFIYADVLDYKRLREIVVNHRITWLFHYSALLSAAGEANVPLARAVNITGLHHVLDIATEYHVRLFVPSTIAVFGPTSPRNPAPELCTQRPRTIYGVSKVHMELMGEYYYYRYGLDFRCLRYPGIISADSEPGGGTTDYAVHIFQEATRRGKFECNLKASTRLPMMYINDCLRATLEVMDAPAESLSMRTYNISAMSFTPEELAQEVRRHLPEFQITYHVDPMRQAIGGSTTANQHSQN
;
A
#
# COMPACT_ATOMS: atom_id res chain seq x y z
N MET A 1 25.02 18.24 -45.21
CA MET A 1 26.45 17.86 -45.14
C MET A 1 26.58 16.82 -44.05
N LEU A 2 26.59 15.57 -44.48
CA LEU A 2 26.78 14.40 -43.64
C LEU A 2 28.29 14.12 -43.53
N ARG A 3 28.81 13.93 -42.32
CA ARG A 3 30.14 13.34 -42.14
C ARG A 3 29.98 12.04 -41.33
N HIS A 4 30.29 10.93 -41.99
CA HIS A 4 30.50 9.62 -41.43
C HIS A 4 31.71 9.62 -40.49
N VAL A 5 31.59 8.99 -39.34
CA VAL A 5 32.74 8.55 -38.55
C VAL A 5 32.69 7.02 -38.48
N ALA A 6 33.72 6.43 -39.04
CA ALA A 6 33.95 4.99 -39.04
C ALA A 6 34.41 4.51 -37.66
N VAL A 7 33.83 3.42 -37.19
CA VAL A 7 34.25 2.73 -35.97
C VAL A 7 35.21 1.61 -36.35
N ALA A 8 36.43 1.72 -35.88
CA ALA A 8 37.45 0.68 -36.00
C ALA A 8 37.17 -0.45 -34.99
N ARG A 9 37.14 -1.68 -35.51
CA ARG A 9 37.11 -2.92 -34.70
C ARG A 9 38.53 -3.17 -34.17
N GLY A 10 38.65 -3.22 -32.83
CA GLY A 10 39.84 -3.73 -32.14
C GLY A 10 39.42 -4.84 -31.19
N ALA A 11 39.70 -6.09 -31.56
CA ALA A 11 39.54 -7.25 -30.70
C ALA A 11 40.70 -7.27 -29.69
N VAL A 12 40.40 -7.20 -28.40
CA VAL A 12 41.35 -7.52 -27.32
C VAL A 12 40.77 -8.66 -26.52
N GLN A 13 41.31 -9.86 -26.76
CA GLN A 13 41.17 -11.02 -25.87
C GLN A 13 41.90 -10.72 -24.54
N ARG A 14 41.22 -10.89 -23.42
CA ARG A 14 41.85 -11.01 -22.11
C ARG A 14 41.41 -12.32 -21.44
N PRO A 15 42.34 -12.99 -20.73
CA PRO A 15 42.17 -14.36 -20.28
C PRO A 15 41.27 -14.48 -19.04
N LEU A 16 40.57 -15.59 -19.00
CA LEU A 16 39.76 -16.07 -17.84
C LEU A 16 40.68 -16.34 -16.64
N CYS A 17 40.56 -15.58 -15.60
CA CYS A 17 41.19 -15.87 -14.30
C CYS A 17 40.25 -16.81 -13.52
N SER A 18 40.60 -18.09 -13.51
CA SER A 18 39.96 -19.12 -12.68
C SER A 18 40.48 -19.00 -11.26
N CYS A 19 39.66 -18.46 -10.36
CA CYS A 19 39.93 -18.48 -8.94
C CYS A 19 39.24 -19.70 -8.32
N TRP A 20 40.00 -20.77 -8.12
CA TRP A 20 39.58 -21.94 -7.36
C TRP A 20 39.66 -21.61 -5.87
N MET A 21 38.52 -21.51 -5.20
CA MET A 21 38.46 -21.56 -3.74
C MET A 21 38.45 -23.02 -3.31
N SER A 22 39.57 -23.46 -2.75
CA SER A 22 39.75 -24.74 -2.09
C SER A 22 38.85 -24.85 -0.85
N VAL A 23 37.95 -25.81 -0.87
CA VAL A 23 37.16 -26.23 0.28
C VAL A 23 38.04 -27.15 1.10
N LEU A 24 38.40 -26.74 2.33
CA LEU A 24 39.05 -27.59 3.31
C LEU A 24 38.01 -28.54 3.96
N PRO A 25 38.33 -29.82 4.15
CA PRO A 25 37.41 -30.75 4.78
C PRO A 25 37.39 -30.56 6.30
N VAL A 26 36.19 -30.37 6.84
CA VAL A 26 35.95 -30.40 8.30
C VAL A 26 36.05 -31.84 8.76
N ARG A 27 37.03 -32.14 9.59
CA ARG A 27 37.18 -33.43 10.31
C ARG A 27 36.07 -33.57 11.35
N CYS A 28 35.25 -34.60 11.20
CA CYS A 28 34.38 -35.07 12.26
C CYS A 28 35.25 -35.68 13.41
N LEU A 29 35.16 -35.10 14.59
CA LEU A 29 35.63 -35.68 15.81
C LEU A 29 34.47 -36.25 16.63
N GLY A 30 34.53 -37.56 16.83
CA GLY A 30 34.22 -38.29 18.02
C GLY A 30 32.83 -38.21 18.66
N ASN A 31 32.12 -39.35 18.55
CA ASN A 31 31.02 -39.76 19.39
C ASN A 31 31.37 -39.60 20.89
N SER A 32 30.50 -38.88 21.61
CA SER A 32 30.23 -39.16 23.01
C SER A 32 28.71 -39.26 23.19
N SER A 33 28.26 -40.47 23.45
CA SER A 33 26.91 -40.83 23.83
C SER A 33 26.55 -40.18 25.16
N SER A 34 25.73 -39.13 25.15
CA SER A 34 24.97 -38.66 26.30
C SER A 34 23.50 -39.04 26.09
N GLN A 35 23.06 -39.98 26.94
CA GLN A 35 21.68 -40.42 27.02
C GLN A 35 20.76 -39.23 27.30
N ILE A 36 19.82 -38.98 26.37
CA ILE A 36 18.69 -38.08 26.60
C ILE A 36 17.68 -38.86 27.45
N PRO A 37 17.18 -38.35 28.57
CA PRO A 37 16.12 -39.01 29.31
C PRO A 37 14.84 -39.02 28.49
N GLU A 38 14.36 -40.19 28.11
CA GLU A 38 12.99 -40.45 27.70
C GLU A 38 12.08 -40.20 28.92
N ASN A 39 11.47 -39.04 28.99
CA ASN A 39 10.19 -38.77 29.67
C ASN A 39 10.00 -37.23 29.82
N ALA A 40 9.85 -36.54 28.70
CA ALA A 40 9.16 -35.27 28.70
C ALA A 40 7.85 -35.51 27.96
N SER A 41 6.79 -35.85 28.67
CA SER A 41 5.43 -35.76 28.18
C SER A 41 5.16 -34.31 27.91
N PHE A 42 5.29 -33.90 26.64
CA PHE A 42 4.68 -32.64 26.16
C PHE A 42 3.17 -32.84 26.26
N HIS A 43 2.58 -32.40 27.36
CA HIS A 43 1.16 -32.15 27.36
C HIS A 43 0.89 -31.17 26.19
N SER A 44 0.17 -31.64 25.17
CA SER A 44 -0.45 -30.81 24.20
C SER A 44 -1.38 -29.88 24.98
N ALA A 45 -0.91 -28.67 25.25
CA ALA A 45 -1.79 -27.61 25.72
C ALA A 45 -2.88 -27.49 24.65
N ALA A 46 -4.12 -27.74 25.05
CA ALA A 46 -5.30 -27.46 24.26
C ALA A 46 -5.11 -26.07 23.66
N SER A 47 -5.45 -25.92 22.39
CA SER A 47 -5.42 -24.66 21.65
C SER A 47 -6.02 -23.55 22.51
N SER A 48 -5.18 -22.76 23.19
CA SER A 48 -5.59 -21.49 23.75
C SER A 48 -6.06 -20.67 22.54
N GLU A 49 -7.26 -20.10 22.59
CA GLU A 49 -7.65 -19.05 21.65
C GLU A 49 -6.48 -18.09 21.58
N ALA A 50 -5.88 -17.99 20.39
CA ALA A 50 -4.70 -17.16 20.21
C ALA A 50 -5.07 -15.73 20.59
N ASP A 51 -4.28 -15.08 21.43
CA ASP A 51 -4.50 -13.71 21.86
C ASP A 51 -4.77 -12.82 20.65
N PRO A 52 -5.76 -11.92 20.70
CA PRO A 52 -6.07 -11.04 19.58
C PRO A 52 -4.83 -10.20 19.21
N PRO A 53 -4.64 -9.91 17.92
CA PRO A 53 -3.49 -9.12 17.48
C PRO A 53 -3.51 -7.71 18.10
N ARG A 54 -2.35 -7.22 18.51
CA ARG A 54 -2.13 -5.83 18.91
C ARG A 54 -1.80 -5.03 17.66
N ILE A 55 -2.63 -4.06 17.32
CA ILE A 55 -2.65 -3.41 16.02
C ILE A 55 -2.27 -1.94 16.11
N LEU A 56 -1.35 -1.49 15.26
CA LEU A 56 -1.02 -0.09 15.05
C LEU A 56 -1.40 0.34 13.64
N ILE A 57 -2.10 1.46 13.50
CA ILE A 57 -2.44 2.08 12.21
C ILE A 57 -1.79 3.47 12.16
N THR A 58 -0.73 3.64 11.36
CA THR A 58 -0.12 4.97 11.12
C THR A 58 -0.86 5.68 9.99
N GLY A 59 -0.93 7.03 10.04
CA GLY A 59 -1.82 7.79 9.15
C GLY A 59 -3.30 7.50 9.45
N GLY A 60 -3.58 7.20 10.71
CA GLY A 60 -4.85 6.66 11.19
C GLY A 60 -6.03 7.61 11.05
N LEU A 61 -5.81 8.91 10.87
CA LEU A 61 -6.88 9.90 10.66
C LEU A 61 -7.18 10.14 9.17
N GLY A 62 -6.51 9.41 8.27
CA GLY A 62 -6.79 9.45 6.84
C GLY A 62 -8.08 8.72 6.47
N GLN A 63 -8.46 8.83 5.19
CA GLN A 63 -9.70 8.26 4.62
C GLN A 63 -9.89 6.77 4.98
N LEU A 64 -8.83 5.97 4.90
CA LEU A 64 -8.89 4.53 5.16
C LEU A 64 -8.68 4.19 6.65
N GLY A 65 -7.91 5.02 7.38
CA GLY A 65 -7.43 4.68 8.72
C GLY A 65 -8.56 4.54 9.75
N VAL A 66 -9.46 5.52 9.82
CA VAL A 66 -10.61 5.48 10.75
C VAL A 66 -11.56 4.34 10.41
N GLY A 67 -11.86 4.15 9.12
CA GLY A 67 -12.73 3.05 8.67
C GLY A 67 -12.16 1.69 9.01
N LEU A 68 -10.86 1.48 8.77
CA LEU A 68 -10.17 0.25 9.14
C LEU A 68 -10.15 0.03 10.65
N ALA A 69 -9.86 1.09 11.43
CA ALA A 69 -9.87 0.99 12.88
C ALA A 69 -11.23 0.54 13.43
N ASN A 70 -12.32 1.10 12.90
CA ASN A 70 -13.67 0.71 13.31
C ASN A 70 -13.96 -0.77 13.00
N LEU A 71 -13.55 -1.25 11.82
CA LEU A 71 -13.69 -2.65 11.43
C LEU A 71 -12.88 -3.58 12.35
N LEU A 72 -11.62 -3.23 12.61
CA LEU A 72 -10.72 -4.03 13.44
C LEU A 72 -11.11 -4.00 14.92
N ARG A 73 -11.54 -2.84 15.44
CA ARG A 73 -12.05 -2.69 16.83
C ARG A 73 -13.28 -3.53 17.08
N LYS A 74 -14.21 -3.57 16.11
CA LYS A 74 -15.38 -4.44 16.19
C LYS A 74 -15.01 -5.91 16.26
N ARG A 75 -13.94 -6.31 15.60
CA ARG A 75 -13.51 -7.72 15.53
C ARG A 75 -12.59 -8.14 16.66
N PHE A 76 -11.62 -7.31 17.02
CA PHE A 76 -10.54 -7.66 17.95
C PHE A 76 -10.61 -6.93 19.30
N GLY A 77 -11.58 -6.01 19.46
CA GLY A 77 -11.72 -5.16 20.66
C GLY A 77 -11.03 -3.80 20.51
N GLU A 78 -11.61 -2.80 21.13
CA GLU A 78 -11.19 -1.40 21.00
C GLU A 78 -9.76 -1.16 21.48
N GLU A 79 -9.38 -1.76 22.61
CA GLU A 79 -8.06 -1.61 23.24
C GLU A 79 -6.92 -2.25 22.45
N ASN A 80 -7.23 -3.13 21.51
CA ASN A 80 -6.22 -3.81 20.69
C ASN A 80 -5.85 -3.03 19.43
N VAL A 81 -6.54 -1.90 19.12
CA VAL A 81 -6.34 -1.15 17.87
C VAL A 81 -6.00 0.30 18.17
N ILE A 82 -4.73 0.62 18.00
CA ILE A 82 -4.17 1.96 18.23
C ILE A 82 -4.11 2.72 16.91
N LEU A 83 -4.73 3.89 16.86
CA LEU A 83 -4.54 4.85 15.78
C LEU A 83 -3.35 5.76 16.08
N SER A 84 -2.57 6.09 15.06
CA SER A 84 -1.47 7.05 15.16
C SER A 84 -1.47 8.01 13.98
N ASP A 85 -1.28 9.28 14.25
CA ASP A 85 -1.18 10.36 13.25
C ASP A 85 -0.42 11.55 13.84
N ILE A 86 -0.01 12.49 12.96
CA ILE A 86 0.57 13.77 13.33
C ILE A 86 -0.52 14.85 13.58
N LYS A 87 -1.76 14.57 13.19
CA LYS A 87 -2.89 15.48 13.35
C LYS A 87 -3.60 15.26 14.68
N LYS A 88 -4.29 16.29 15.17
CA LYS A 88 -5.16 16.17 16.35
C LYS A 88 -6.40 15.34 16.00
N PRO A 89 -6.68 14.25 16.74
CA PRO A 89 -7.85 13.44 16.49
C PRO A 89 -9.14 14.17 16.90
N PRO A 90 -10.22 14.00 16.15
CA PRO A 90 -11.55 14.43 16.59
C PRO A 90 -12.00 13.65 17.82
N ASN A 91 -12.90 14.26 18.63
CA ASN A 91 -13.37 13.65 19.87
C ASN A 91 -14.04 12.28 19.68
N TYR A 92 -14.70 12.06 18.55
CA TYR A 92 -15.33 10.76 18.28
C TYR A 92 -14.29 9.64 18.11
N VAL A 93 -13.12 9.94 17.54
CA VAL A 93 -12.02 8.96 17.40
C VAL A 93 -11.48 8.54 18.77
N LEU A 94 -11.32 9.51 19.68
CA LEU A 94 -10.82 9.27 21.05
C LEU A 94 -11.80 8.44 21.91
N ARG A 95 -13.09 8.51 21.62
CA ARG A 95 -14.11 7.75 22.36
C ARG A 95 -14.16 6.27 22.00
N HIS A 96 -13.64 5.91 20.85
CA HIS A 96 -13.70 4.54 20.32
C HIS A 96 -12.38 3.76 20.41
N GLY A 97 -11.40 4.27 21.15
CA GLY A 97 -10.18 3.53 21.42
C GLY A 97 -8.91 4.40 21.41
N PRO A 98 -7.74 3.79 21.68
CA PRO A 98 -6.50 4.50 21.90
C PRO A 98 -6.00 5.23 20.64
N PHE A 99 -5.40 6.39 20.89
CA PHE A 99 -4.73 7.22 19.89
C PHE A 99 -3.38 7.69 20.41
N ILE A 100 -2.33 7.63 19.58
CA ILE A 100 -0.99 8.07 19.92
C ILE A 100 -0.45 9.01 18.85
N TYR A 101 0.01 10.19 19.24
CA TYR A 101 0.72 11.11 18.34
C TYR A 101 2.07 10.50 17.95
N ALA A 102 2.32 10.34 16.67
CA ALA A 102 3.62 9.98 16.15
C ALA A 102 3.79 10.44 14.70
N ASP A 103 4.99 10.95 14.42
CA ASP A 103 5.48 11.17 13.05
C ASP A 103 6.26 9.91 12.62
N VAL A 104 5.98 9.42 11.42
CA VAL A 104 6.72 8.26 10.85
C VAL A 104 8.18 8.58 10.56
N LEU A 105 8.54 9.86 10.56
CA LEU A 105 9.93 10.32 10.48
C LEU A 105 10.67 10.24 11.83
N ASP A 106 9.96 10.13 12.94
CA ASP A 106 10.54 9.89 14.26
C ASP A 106 10.67 8.38 14.52
N TYR A 107 11.79 7.81 14.06
CA TYR A 107 12.11 6.39 14.22
C TYR A 107 12.03 5.93 15.68
N LYS A 108 12.62 6.73 16.60
CA LYS A 108 12.66 6.36 18.02
C LYS A 108 11.26 6.28 18.60
N ARG A 109 10.43 7.27 18.34
CA ARG A 109 9.05 7.29 18.83
C ARG A 109 8.22 6.14 18.29
N LEU A 110 8.33 5.86 16.99
CA LEU A 110 7.62 4.76 16.35
C LEU A 110 8.04 3.40 16.94
N ARG A 111 9.34 3.21 17.16
CA ARG A 111 9.90 2.02 17.80
C ARG A 111 9.40 1.84 19.23
N GLU A 112 9.40 2.92 20.03
CA GLU A 112 8.84 2.91 21.40
C GLU A 112 7.36 2.47 21.41
N ILE A 113 6.54 2.94 20.47
CA ILE A 113 5.14 2.56 20.37
C ILE A 113 5.03 1.04 20.09
N VAL A 114 5.78 0.54 19.13
CA VAL A 114 5.73 -0.88 18.76
C VAL A 114 6.11 -1.77 19.96
N VAL A 115 7.17 -1.42 20.66
CA VAL A 115 7.66 -2.20 21.84
C VAL A 115 6.68 -2.10 23.01
N ASN A 116 6.34 -0.87 23.43
CA ASN A 116 5.57 -0.65 24.66
C ASN A 116 4.14 -1.21 24.57
N HIS A 117 3.57 -1.20 23.36
CA HIS A 117 2.23 -1.73 23.12
C HIS A 117 2.22 -3.16 22.56
N ARG A 118 3.40 -3.81 22.41
CA ARG A 118 3.55 -5.19 21.92
C ARG A 118 2.83 -5.39 20.58
N ILE A 119 3.03 -4.46 19.64
CA ILE A 119 2.36 -4.48 18.33
C ILE A 119 2.76 -5.72 17.56
N THR A 120 1.77 -6.47 17.06
CA THR A 120 1.96 -7.65 16.21
C THR A 120 1.52 -7.43 14.77
N TRP A 121 0.59 -6.47 14.52
CA TRP A 121 0.17 -6.05 13.18
C TRP A 121 0.34 -4.55 13.03
N LEU A 122 0.96 -4.14 11.92
CA LEU A 122 1.11 -2.72 11.57
C LEU A 122 0.51 -2.44 10.20
N PHE A 123 -0.44 -1.50 10.14
CA PHE A 123 -0.98 -0.94 8.91
C PHE A 123 -0.36 0.44 8.68
N HIS A 124 0.44 0.58 7.64
CA HIS A 124 1.14 1.82 7.35
C HIS A 124 0.42 2.63 6.27
N TYR A 125 -0.47 3.55 6.69
CA TYR A 125 -1.22 4.44 5.80
C TYR A 125 -0.65 5.85 5.69
N SER A 126 0.39 6.18 6.45
CA SER A 126 1.05 7.49 6.36
C SER A 126 1.72 7.65 5.00
N ALA A 127 1.20 8.55 4.18
CA ALA A 127 1.77 8.89 2.88
C ALA A 127 1.26 10.24 2.38
N LEU A 128 2.06 10.93 1.55
CA LEU A 128 1.58 12.01 0.69
C LEU A 128 1.11 11.41 -0.63
N LEU A 129 -0.13 11.74 -1.02
CA LEU A 129 -0.75 11.23 -2.25
C LEU A 129 -0.30 12.03 -3.48
N SER A 130 -0.77 11.63 -4.66
CA SER A 130 -0.28 12.07 -5.96
C SER A 130 -0.17 13.61 -6.11
N ALA A 131 -1.27 14.35 -6.00
CA ALA A 131 -1.24 15.81 -6.19
C ALA A 131 -0.51 16.54 -5.05
N ALA A 132 -0.70 16.12 -3.79
CA ALA A 132 0.02 16.69 -2.65
C ALA A 132 1.53 16.37 -2.71
N GLY A 133 1.89 15.19 -3.22
CA GLY A 133 3.29 14.80 -3.41
C GLY A 133 3.99 15.63 -4.47
N GLU A 134 3.33 15.91 -5.61
CA GLU A 134 3.89 16.78 -6.65
C GLU A 134 4.03 18.22 -6.18
N ALA A 135 3.13 18.71 -5.32
CA ALA A 135 3.21 20.05 -4.74
C ALA A 135 4.40 20.19 -3.76
N ASN A 136 4.86 19.09 -3.13
CA ASN A 136 5.99 19.10 -2.21
C ASN A 136 6.80 17.81 -2.30
N VAL A 137 7.61 17.68 -3.34
CA VAL A 137 8.44 16.50 -3.62
C VAL A 137 9.43 16.17 -2.48
N PRO A 138 10.13 17.15 -1.85
CA PRO A 138 11.00 16.83 -0.71
C PRO A 138 10.27 16.17 0.45
N LEU A 139 9.09 16.67 0.83
CA LEU A 139 8.27 16.10 1.89
C LEU A 139 7.71 14.73 1.50
N ALA A 140 7.25 14.57 0.24
CA ALA A 140 6.78 13.30 -0.27
C ALA A 140 7.87 12.22 -0.19
N ARG A 141 9.10 12.57 -0.57
CA ARG A 141 10.26 11.68 -0.46
C ARG A 141 10.58 11.33 1.01
N ALA A 142 10.56 12.30 1.90
CA ALA A 142 10.80 12.05 3.31
C ALA A 142 9.75 11.08 3.88
N VAL A 143 8.46 11.39 3.75
CA VAL A 143 7.38 10.57 4.33
C VAL A 143 7.26 9.22 3.63
N ASN A 144 7.19 9.18 2.29
CA ASN A 144 6.89 7.96 1.55
C ASN A 144 8.08 7.03 1.37
N ILE A 145 9.32 7.52 1.53
CA ILE A 145 10.52 6.69 1.38
C ILE A 145 11.23 6.55 2.72
N THR A 146 11.68 7.64 3.35
CA THR A 146 12.40 7.51 4.64
C THR A 146 11.49 6.98 5.74
N GLY A 147 10.26 7.49 5.86
CA GLY A 147 9.28 6.97 6.81
C GLY A 147 8.93 5.50 6.59
N LEU A 148 8.84 5.07 5.32
CA LEU A 148 8.67 3.66 4.98
C LEU A 148 9.83 2.79 5.48
N HIS A 149 11.09 3.23 5.27
CA HIS A 149 12.26 2.48 5.74
C HIS A 149 12.24 2.29 7.25
N HIS A 150 11.86 3.34 8.01
CA HIS A 150 11.68 3.21 9.46
C HIS A 150 10.68 2.12 9.83
N VAL A 151 9.55 2.05 9.10
CA VAL A 151 8.51 1.04 9.33
C VAL A 151 9.00 -0.36 8.97
N LEU A 152 9.70 -0.52 7.84
CA LEU A 152 10.26 -1.81 7.40
C LEU A 152 11.28 -2.35 8.41
N ASP A 153 12.19 -1.49 8.86
CA ASP A 153 13.24 -1.86 9.83
C ASP A 153 12.62 -2.29 11.16
N ILE A 154 11.70 -1.49 11.71
CA ILE A 154 11.01 -1.78 12.98
C ILE A 154 10.17 -3.05 12.86
N ALA A 155 9.39 -3.20 11.76
CA ALA A 155 8.57 -4.39 11.57
C ALA A 155 9.42 -5.66 11.46
N THR A 156 10.60 -5.57 10.87
CA THR A 156 11.56 -6.67 10.77
C THR A 156 12.19 -6.99 12.14
N GLU A 157 12.66 -5.97 12.87
CA GLU A 157 13.31 -6.12 14.18
C GLU A 157 12.37 -6.80 15.21
N TYR A 158 11.07 -6.46 15.15
CA TYR A 158 10.08 -6.95 16.12
C TYR A 158 9.12 -8.01 15.58
N HIS A 159 9.39 -8.56 14.38
CA HIS A 159 8.58 -9.60 13.75
C HIS A 159 7.09 -9.21 13.60
N VAL A 160 6.82 -7.96 13.27
CA VAL A 160 5.48 -7.41 13.09
C VAL A 160 4.98 -7.74 11.68
N ARG A 161 3.76 -8.30 11.56
CA ARG A 161 3.10 -8.43 10.26
C ARG A 161 2.77 -7.04 9.73
N LEU A 162 3.28 -6.71 8.55
CA LEU A 162 3.21 -5.38 7.97
C LEU A 162 2.33 -5.32 6.73
N PHE A 163 1.33 -4.45 6.76
CA PHE A 163 0.55 -4.08 5.58
C PHE A 163 0.89 -2.65 5.14
N VAL A 164 1.22 -2.48 3.86
CA VAL A 164 1.40 -1.16 3.25
C VAL A 164 0.62 -1.10 1.94
N PRO A 165 -0.35 -0.19 1.78
CA PRO A 165 -1.11 -0.10 0.55
C PRO A 165 -0.27 0.44 -0.59
N SER A 166 -0.35 -0.23 -1.74
CA SER A 166 0.05 0.30 -3.03
C SER A 166 -1.14 0.94 -3.75
N THR A 167 -1.00 1.18 -5.03
CA THR A 167 -1.92 1.99 -5.81
C THR A 167 -1.83 1.65 -7.29
N ILE A 168 -2.90 1.86 -8.04
CA ILE A 168 -2.85 1.85 -9.51
C ILE A 168 -1.87 2.89 -10.09
N ALA A 169 -1.44 3.89 -9.32
CA ALA A 169 -0.45 4.89 -9.74
C ALA A 169 0.96 4.33 -9.95
N VAL A 170 1.24 3.08 -9.56
CA VAL A 170 2.49 2.37 -9.88
C VAL A 170 2.61 2.03 -11.37
N PHE A 171 1.48 1.92 -12.06
CA PHE A 171 1.47 1.69 -13.50
C PHE A 171 1.83 2.98 -14.26
N GLY A 172 2.66 2.83 -15.28
CA GLY A 172 3.06 3.93 -16.14
C GLY A 172 2.38 3.89 -17.51
N PRO A 173 2.69 4.84 -18.40
CA PRO A 173 2.12 4.89 -19.75
C PRO A 173 2.36 3.63 -20.59
N THR A 174 3.41 2.87 -20.29
CA THR A 174 3.82 1.66 -21.02
C THR A 174 3.37 0.35 -20.35
N SER A 175 2.73 0.44 -19.17
CA SER A 175 2.17 -0.75 -18.53
C SER A 175 0.96 -1.27 -19.30
N PRO A 176 0.77 -2.59 -19.43
CA PRO A 176 -0.46 -3.16 -19.98
C PRO A 176 -1.69 -2.68 -19.20
N ARG A 177 -2.82 -2.46 -19.89
CA ARG A 177 -3.94 -1.72 -19.28
C ARG A 177 -5.25 -2.49 -19.21
N ASN A 178 -5.43 -3.53 -19.99
CA ASN A 178 -6.71 -4.24 -20.03
C ASN A 178 -6.53 -5.73 -20.27
N PRO A 179 -6.48 -6.52 -19.20
CA PRO A 179 -6.26 -6.17 -17.81
C PRO A 179 -4.79 -5.78 -17.53
N ALA A 180 -4.53 -5.03 -16.45
CA ALA A 180 -3.17 -4.88 -15.96
C ALA A 180 -2.76 -6.16 -15.21
N PRO A 181 -1.69 -6.87 -15.62
CA PRO A 181 -1.26 -8.07 -14.94
C PRO A 181 -0.62 -7.75 -13.58
N GLU A 182 -0.55 -8.75 -12.70
CA GLU A 182 0.13 -8.64 -11.40
C GLU A 182 1.60 -8.26 -11.57
N LEU A 183 2.26 -8.91 -12.51
CA LEU A 183 3.66 -8.67 -12.84
C LEU A 183 3.77 -7.99 -14.21
N CYS A 184 4.24 -6.76 -14.22
CA CYS A 184 4.49 -6.01 -15.45
C CYS A 184 5.51 -4.90 -15.22
N THR A 185 5.96 -4.28 -16.30
CA THR A 185 6.83 -3.11 -16.22
C THR A 185 6.09 -1.93 -15.60
N GLN A 186 6.58 -1.46 -14.45
CA GLN A 186 6.09 -0.28 -13.75
C GLN A 186 7.02 0.90 -14.05
N ARG A 187 6.49 1.93 -14.70
CA ARG A 187 7.24 3.16 -15.06
C ARG A 187 6.40 4.41 -14.77
N PRO A 188 6.00 4.63 -13.50
CA PRO A 188 5.23 5.81 -13.11
C PRO A 188 6.04 7.09 -13.35
N ARG A 189 5.32 8.21 -13.49
CA ARG A 189 5.91 9.54 -13.77
C ARG A 189 5.66 10.53 -12.63
N THR A 190 5.09 10.09 -11.52
CA THR A 190 4.84 10.91 -10.34
C THR A 190 5.71 10.45 -9.18
N ILE A 191 6.10 11.38 -8.30
CA ILE A 191 6.85 11.03 -7.08
C ILE A 191 6.08 10.02 -6.22
N TYR A 192 4.75 10.13 -6.17
CA TYR A 192 3.90 9.18 -5.48
C TYR A 192 3.99 7.78 -6.08
N GLY A 193 3.78 7.64 -7.40
CA GLY A 193 3.89 6.36 -8.07
C GLY A 193 5.29 5.74 -7.94
N VAL A 194 6.35 6.55 -8.11
CA VAL A 194 7.75 6.11 -7.92
C VAL A 194 7.99 5.62 -6.49
N SER A 195 7.51 6.35 -5.48
CA SER A 195 7.65 5.94 -4.08
C SER A 195 6.88 4.64 -3.77
N LYS A 196 5.75 4.40 -4.43
CA LYS A 196 4.97 3.17 -4.24
C LYS A 196 5.59 1.96 -4.95
N VAL A 197 6.18 2.13 -6.14
CA VAL A 197 7.01 1.08 -6.77
C VAL A 197 8.21 0.73 -5.88
N HIS A 198 8.90 1.76 -5.35
CA HIS A 198 9.98 1.55 -4.39
C HIS A 198 9.49 0.74 -3.17
N MET A 199 8.32 1.08 -2.62
CA MET A 199 7.73 0.39 -1.47
C MET A 199 7.42 -1.09 -1.77
N GLU A 200 6.84 -1.40 -2.93
CA GLU A 200 6.56 -2.78 -3.34
C GLU A 200 7.86 -3.60 -3.39
N LEU A 201 8.87 -3.10 -4.10
CA LEU A 201 10.15 -3.78 -4.27
C LEU A 201 10.92 -3.93 -2.94
N MET A 202 10.91 -2.91 -2.09
CA MET A 202 11.54 -2.97 -0.77
C MET A 202 10.82 -3.96 0.15
N GLY A 203 9.47 -3.96 0.16
CA GLY A 203 8.69 -4.90 0.93
C GLY A 203 8.95 -6.36 0.54
N GLU A 204 9.00 -6.65 -0.77
CA GLU A 204 9.38 -7.96 -1.30
C GLU A 204 10.83 -8.33 -0.94
N TYR A 205 11.77 -7.39 -1.06
CA TYR A 205 13.16 -7.62 -0.66
C TYR A 205 13.27 -7.97 0.83
N TYR A 206 12.57 -7.24 1.72
CA TYR A 206 12.57 -7.51 3.15
C TYR A 206 11.94 -8.87 3.48
N TYR A 207 10.92 -9.28 2.74
CA TYR A 207 10.37 -10.63 2.86
C TYR A 207 11.40 -11.70 2.50
N TYR A 208 12.05 -11.61 1.34
CA TYR A 208 13.02 -12.60 0.89
C TYR A 208 14.31 -12.59 1.72
N ARG A 209 14.76 -11.42 2.13
CA ARG A 209 16.06 -11.26 2.82
C ARG A 209 15.98 -11.48 4.32
N TYR A 210 14.92 -11.02 4.95
CA TYR A 210 14.80 -10.97 6.41
C TYR A 210 13.58 -11.72 6.96
N GLY A 211 12.74 -12.30 6.10
CA GLY A 211 11.54 -13.02 6.51
C GLY A 211 10.40 -12.15 7.04
N LEU A 212 10.39 -10.85 6.69
CA LEU A 212 9.31 -9.95 7.08
C LEU A 212 7.98 -10.41 6.48
N ASP A 213 6.93 -10.62 7.27
CA ASP A 213 5.58 -10.87 6.78
C ASP A 213 4.99 -9.58 6.20
N PHE A 214 5.47 -9.22 5.00
CA PHE A 214 5.04 -8.05 4.23
C PHE A 214 3.84 -8.40 3.36
N ARG A 215 2.82 -7.52 3.36
CA ARG A 215 1.58 -7.69 2.58
C ARG A 215 1.16 -6.37 1.95
N CYS A 216 0.74 -6.43 0.71
CA CYS A 216 0.45 -5.25 -0.07
C CYS A 216 -0.71 -5.48 -1.06
N LEU A 217 -1.60 -4.49 -1.18
CA LEU A 217 -2.65 -4.44 -2.20
C LEU A 217 -2.51 -3.15 -3.01
N ARG A 218 -2.62 -3.24 -4.34
CA ARG A 218 -2.69 -2.08 -5.23
C ARG A 218 -4.12 -1.59 -5.29
N TYR A 219 -4.41 -0.54 -4.55
CA TYR A 219 -5.74 0.05 -4.48
C TYR A 219 -6.09 0.83 -5.75
N PRO A 220 -7.33 0.70 -6.26
CA PRO A 220 -7.91 1.64 -7.23
C PRO A 220 -8.29 2.96 -6.56
N GLY A 221 -9.02 3.82 -7.25
CA GLY A 221 -9.66 4.99 -6.63
C GLY A 221 -10.70 4.54 -5.59
N ILE A 222 -10.66 5.12 -4.41
CA ILE A 222 -11.56 4.73 -3.33
C ILE A 222 -12.72 5.72 -3.24
N ILE A 223 -13.94 5.18 -3.31
CA ILE A 223 -15.19 5.93 -3.13
C ILE A 223 -15.66 5.73 -1.70
N SER A 224 -15.94 6.82 -1.01
CA SER A 224 -16.48 6.83 0.35
C SER A 224 -17.53 7.92 0.50
N ALA A 225 -18.62 7.61 1.22
CA ALA A 225 -19.63 8.60 1.60
C ALA A 225 -19.24 9.34 2.90
N ASP A 226 -18.47 8.68 3.76
CA ASP A 226 -18.26 9.10 5.15
C ASP A 226 -16.88 9.72 5.42
N SER A 227 -16.03 9.81 4.41
CA SER A 227 -14.68 10.34 4.58
C SER A 227 -14.29 11.31 3.48
N GLU A 228 -13.60 12.38 3.87
CA GLU A 228 -13.07 13.34 2.92
C GLU A 228 -11.87 12.77 2.14
N PRO A 229 -11.81 12.99 0.82
CA PRO A 229 -10.70 12.58 -0.01
C PRO A 229 -9.37 13.25 0.38
N GLY A 230 -8.27 12.55 0.11
CA GLY A 230 -6.93 12.95 0.52
C GLY A 230 -6.11 13.78 -0.47
N GLY A 231 -6.69 14.33 -1.54
CA GLY A 231 -5.96 15.08 -2.58
C GLY A 231 -5.50 14.19 -3.74
N GLY A 232 -6.19 13.07 -4.00
CA GLY A 232 -5.93 12.15 -5.11
C GLY A 232 -6.55 12.59 -6.43
N THR A 233 -6.13 11.96 -7.52
CA THR A 233 -6.69 12.20 -8.87
C THR A 233 -8.12 11.67 -9.00
N THR A 234 -8.47 10.66 -8.21
CA THR A 234 -9.78 9.98 -8.21
C THR A 234 -10.84 10.64 -7.32
N ASP A 235 -10.48 11.69 -6.60
CA ASP A 235 -11.35 12.35 -5.61
C ASP A 235 -12.63 12.95 -6.22
N TYR A 236 -12.63 13.19 -7.55
CA TYR A 236 -13.83 13.63 -8.26
C TYR A 236 -15.01 12.68 -8.02
N ALA A 237 -14.75 11.38 -7.88
CA ALA A 237 -15.78 10.36 -7.70
C ALA A 237 -16.43 10.39 -6.30
N VAL A 238 -15.89 11.18 -5.37
CA VAL A 238 -16.51 11.48 -4.07
C VAL A 238 -17.15 12.88 -4.11
N HIS A 239 -16.40 13.88 -4.57
CA HIS A 239 -16.85 15.26 -4.60
C HIS A 239 -18.11 15.46 -5.45
N ILE A 240 -18.27 14.70 -6.55
CA ILE A 240 -19.45 14.80 -7.42
C ILE A 240 -20.76 14.59 -6.65
N PHE A 241 -20.82 13.64 -5.70
CA PHE A 241 -22.01 13.37 -4.91
C PHE A 241 -22.30 14.48 -3.90
N GLN A 242 -21.24 15.00 -3.25
CA GLN A 242 -21.34 16.10 -2.30
C GLN A 242 -21.84 17.37 -2.99
N GLU A 243 -21.28 17.73 -4.15
CA GLU A 243 -21.64 18.91 -4.88
C GLU A 243 -23.01 18.77 -5.59
N ALA A 244 -23.34 17.58 -6.06
CA ALA A 244 -24.67 17.29 -6.63
C ALA A 244 -25.79 17.52 -5.61
N THR A 245 -25.62 17.03 -4.39
CA THR A 245 -26.61 17.20 -3.32
C THR A 245 -26.65 18.63 -2.75
N ARG A 246 -25.50 19.32 -2.72
CA ARG A 246 -25.40 20.69 -2.18
C ARG A 246 -25.87 21.76 -3.15
N ARG A 247 -25.46 21.65 -4.43
CA ARG A 247 -25.56 22.74 -5.42
C ARG A 247 -26.22 22.35 -6.72
N GLY A 248 -26.50 21.05 -6.93
CA GLY A 248 -27.00 20.54 -8.20
C GLY A 248 -26.01 20.65 -9.36
N LYS A 249 -24.74 20.98 -9.10
CA LYS A 249 -23.70 21.15 -10.14
C LYS A 249 -22.33 20.74 -9.62
N PHE A 250 -21.47 20.28 -10.55
CA PHE A 250 -20.10 19.89 -10.26
C PHE A 250 -19.15 20.31 -11.38
N GLU A 251 -17.96 20.77 -11.04
CA GLU A 251 -16.87 21.03 -11.95
C GLU A 251 -15.82 19.93 -11.83
N CYS A 252 -15.70 19.10 -12.87
CA CYS A 252 -14.76 17.98 -12.90
C CYS A 252 -13.40 18.41 -13.45
N ASN A 253 -12.33 18.03 -12.78
CA ASN A 253 -10.95 18.34 -13.14
C ASN A 253 -10.31 17.32 -14.09
N LEU A 254 -11.07 16.33 -14.59
CA LEU A 254 -10.67 15.36 -15.60
C LEU A 254 -11.53 15.47 -16.85
N LYS A 255 -11.04 14.92 -17.96
CA LYS A 255 -11.86 14.79 -19.18
C LYS A 255 -13.06 13.88 -18.93
N ALA A 256 -14.18 14.18 -19.57
CA ALA A 256 -15.41 13.39 -19.51
C ALA A 256 -15.19 11.88 -19.77
N SER A 257 -14.23 11.54 -20.63
CA SER A 257 -13.93 10.19 -21.09
C SER A 257 -12.78 9.50 -20.34
N THR A 258 -12.24 10.10 -19.27
CA THR A 258 -11.13 9.51 -18.52
C THR A 258 -11.61 8.32 -17.70
N ARG A 259 -11.34 7.10 -18.15
CA ARG A 259 -11.75 5.88 -17.44
C ARG A 259 -10.74 5.51 -16.37
N LEU A 260 -11.20 5.36 -15.13
CA LEU A 260 -10.36 4.98 -13.98
C LEU A 260 -11.01 3.83 -13.21
N PRO A 261 -10.20 2.91 -12.66
CA PRO A 261 -10.70 1.88 -11.77
C PRO A 261 -11.05 2.47 -10.41
N MET A 262 -12.16 2.03 -9.85
CA MET A 262 -12.72 2.52 -8.59
C MET A 262 -13.19 1.35 -7.74
N MET A 263 -13.23 1.55 -6.41
CA MET A 263 -13.73 0.59 -5.43
C MET A 263 -14.44 1.32 -4.29
N TYR A 264 -15.51 0.74 -3.79
CA TYR A 264 -16.14 1.26 -2.58
C TYR A 264 -15.30 0.95 -1.34
N ILE A 265 -15.25 1.88 -0.40
CA ILE A 265 -14.36 1.79 0.76
C ILE A 265 -14.55 0.50 1.57
N ASN A 266 -15.78 0.01 1.75
CA ASN A 266 -16.02 -1.20 2.53
C ASN A 266 -15.40 -2.45 1.89
N ASP A 267 -15.40 -2.54 0.56
CA ASP A 267 -14.74 -3.64 -0.15
C ASP A 267 -13.22 -3.55 -0.05
N CYS A 268 -12.69 -2.33 -0.09
CA CYS A 268 -11.27 -2.08 0.13
C CYS A 268 -10.82 -2.52 1.53
N LEU A 269 -11.59 -2.14 2.57
CA LEU A 269 -11.29 -2.50 3.96
C LEU A 269 -11.43 -4.00 4.19
N ARG A 270 -12.44 -4.65 3.59
CA ARG A 270 -12.62 -6.10 3.63
C ARG A 270 -11.44 -6.81 2.99
N ALA A 271 -11.06 -6.45 1.77
CA ALA A 271 -9.89 -7.05 1.08
C ALA A 271 -8.60 -6.87 1.89
N THR A 272 -8.43 -5.72 2.55
CA THR A 272 -7.29 -5.46 3.44
C THR A 272 -7.27 -6.42 4.63
N LEU A 273 -8.43 -6.66 5.24
CA LEU A 273 -8.53 -7.59 6.34
C LEU A 273 -8.31 -9.04 5.89
N GLU A 274 -8.90 -9.44 4.77
CA GLU A 274 -8.73 -10.79 4.21
C GLU A 274 -7.26 -11.10 3.89
N VAL A 275 -6.52 -10.16 3.29
CA VAL A 275 -5.10 -10.37 3.02
C VAL A 275 -4.27 -10.41 4.31
N MET A 276 -4.68 -9.69 5.35
CA MET A 276 -3.98 -9.71 6.65
C MET A 276 -4.29 -10.96 7.46
N ASP A 277 -5.47 -11.54 7.33
CA ASP A 277 -5.85 -12.79 7.98
C ASP A 277 -5.24 -14.02 7.30
N ALA A 278 -5.02 -13.97 6.00
CA ALA A 278 -4.51 -15.10 5.23
C ALA A 278 -3.24 -15.69 5.87
N PRO A 279 -3.11 -17.02 5.95
CA PRO A 279 -1.85 -17.64 6.34
C PRO A 279 -0.71 -17.20 5.43
N ALA A 280 0.47 -16.90 5.98
CA ALA A 280 1.59 -16.35 5.19
C ALA A 280 2.03 -17.29 4.06
N GLU A 281 1.93 -18.59 4.28
CA GLU A 281 2.22 -19.67 3.32
C GLU A 281 1.20 -19.78 2.18
N SER A 282 -0.01 -19.27 2.36
CA SER A 282 -1.03 -19.25 1.33
C SER A 282 -0.85 -18.11 0.31
N LEU A 283 -0.03 -17.13 0.65
CA LEU A 283 0.23 -15.98 -0.20
C LEU A 283 1.36 -16.29 -1.19
N SER A 284 1.01 -16.49 -2.47
CA SER A 284 1.98 -16.76 -3.55
C SER A 284 2.85 -15.55 -3.91
N MET A 285 2.35 -14.34 -3.67
CA MET A 285 3.06 -13.07 -3.85
C MET A 285 2.95 -12.21 -2.60
N ARG A 286 3.64 -11.07 -2.59
CA ARG A 286 3.52 -10.10 -1.48
C ARG A 286 2.69 -8.88 -1.87
N THR A 287 2.48 -8.66 -3.16
CA THR A 287 1.72 -7.55 -3.74
C THR A 287 0.68 -8.08 -4.72
N TYR A 288 -0.59 -7.66 -4.56
CA TYR A 288 -1.70 -8.08 -5.42
C TYR A 288 -2.48 -6.88 -5.96
N ASN A 289 -2.98 -6.99 -7.19
CA ASN A 289 -3.99 -6.08 -7.69
C ASN A 289 -5.33 -6.40 -7.04
N ILE A 290 -6.09 -5.38 -6.65
CA ILE A 290 -7.50 -5.56 -6.36
C ILE A 290 -8.31 -4.81 -7.39
N SER A 291 -9.33 -5.46 -7.91
CA SER A 291 -10.20 -4.89 -8.93
C SER A 291 -11.60 -4.67 -8.37
N ALA A 292 -12.27 -3.68 -8.97
CA ALA A 292 -13.66 -3.41 -8.72
C ALA A 292 -14.33 -2.97 -10.02
N MET A 293 -14.95 -1.81 -10.04
CA MET A 293 -15.56 -1.23 -11.23
C MET A 293 -14.63 -0.24 -11.92
N SER A 294 -14.95 0.12 -13.17
CA SER A 294 -14.27 1.18 -13.90
C SER A 294 -15.31 2.02 -14.64
N PHE A 295 -15.22 3.32 -14.47
CA PHE A 295 -16.11 4.27 -15.12
C PHE A 295 -15.42 5.60 -15.44
N THR A 296 -16.09 6.39 -16.28
CA THR A 296 -15.66 7.74 -16.62
C THR A 296 -16.43 8.79 -15.81
N PRO A 297 -15.94 10.04 -15.70
CA PRO A 297 -16.69 11.13 -15.08
C PRO A 297 -18.08 11.34 -15.68
N GLU A 298 -18.22 11.18 -17.02
CA GLU A 298 -19.53 11.32 -17.67
C GLU A 298 -20.48 10.17 -17.33
N GLU A 299 -20.01 8.92 -17.33
CA GLU A 299 -20.82 7.77 -16.90
C GLU A 299 -21.31 7.95 -15.45
N LEU A 300 -20.44 8.41 -14.55
CA LEU A 300 -20.83 8.70 -13.18
C LEU A 300 -21.85 9.85 -13.09
N ALA A 301 -21.67 10.90 -13.89
CA ALA A 301 -22.63 12.01 -13.96
C ALA A 301 -24.00 11.55 -14.46
N GLN A 302 -24.04 10.60 -15.42
CA GLN A 302 -25.31 10.01 -15.89
C GLN A 302 -26.01 9.24 -14.77
N GLU A 303 -25.27 8.49 -13.95
CA GLU A 303 -25.87 7.84 -12.77
C GLU A 303 -26.41 8.86 -11.76
N VAL A 304 -25.69 9.95 -11.50
CA VAL A 304 -26.19 11.02 -10.61
C VAL A 304 -27.49 11.64 -11.19
N ARG A 305 -27.58 11.87 -12.50
CA ARG A 305 -28.79 12.41 -13.15
C ARG A 305 -30.01 11.49 -13.06
N ARG A 306 -29.84 10.18 -12.87
CA ARG A 306 -30.97 9.26 -12.62
C ARG A 306 -31.70 9.58 -11.31
N HIS A 307 -30.98 10.14 -10.33
CA HIS A 307 -31.52 10.51 -9.02
C HIS A 307 -31.77 12.02 -8.89
N LEU A 308 -31.01 12.83 -9.60
CA LEU A 308 -31.05 14.29 -9.64
C LEU A 308 -31.07 14.76 -11.10
N PRO A 309 -32.26 14.76 -11.79
CA PRO A 309 -32.34 15.02 -13.22
C PRO A 309 -31.75 16.37 -13.66
N GLU A 310 -31.83 17.40 -12.80
CA GLU A 310 -31.30 18.74 -13.06
C GLU A 310 -29.78 18.89 -12.82
N PHE A 311 -29.09 17.81 -12.45
CA PHE A 311 -27.66 17.86 -12.16
C PHE A 311 -26.83 18.25 -13.38
N GLN A 312 -25.99 19.25 -13.21
CA GLN A 312 -25.08 19.77 -14.24
C GLN A 312 -23.62 19.44 -13.93
N ILE A 313 -22.89 19.01 -14.94
CA ILE A 313 -21.44 18.82 -14.87
C ILE A 313 -20.75 19.66 -15.94
N THR A 314 -19.64 20.27 -15.55
CA THR A 314 -18.69 20.96 -16.45
C THR A 314 -17.30 20.34 -16.29
N TYR A 315 -16.45 20.51 -17.30
CA TYR A 315 -15.11 19.89 -17.31
C TYR A 315 -14.04 20.97 -17.46
N HIS A 316 -13.33 21.24 -16.35
CA HIS A 316 -12.14 22.10 -16.29
C HIS A 316 -10.92 21.24 -16.02
N VAL A 317 -10.31 20.74 -17.09
CA VAL A 317 -9.24 19.73 -17.02
C VAL A 317 -7.98 20.31 -16.39
N ASP A 318 -7.59 19.76 -15.23
CA ASP A 318 -6.28 19.99 -14.64
C ASP A 318 -5.24 19.14 -15.39
N PRO A 319 -4.23 19.74 -16.04
CA PRO A 319 -3.26 19.01 -16.84
C PRO A 319 -2.47 17.98 -16.04
N MET A 320 -2.12 18.26 -14.77
CA MET A 320 -1.39 17.36 -13.91
C MET A 320 -2.24 16.11 -13.55
N ARG A 321 -3.47 16.35 -13.07
CA ARG A 321 -4.40 15.26 -12.72
C ARG A 321 -4.78 14.43 -13.94
N GLN A 322 -4.96 15.07 -15.09
CA GLN A 322 -5.23 14.38 -16.35
C GLN A 322 -4.06 13.53 -16.82
N ALA A 323 -2.82 14.00 -16.67
CA ALA A 323 -1.63 13.21 -16.99
C ALA A 323 -1.52 11.97 -16.10
N ILE A 324 -1.84 12.10 -14.81
CA ILE A 324 -1.91 10.97 -13.86
C ILE A 324 -3.04 10.02 -14.27
N GLY A 325 -4.25 10.53 -14.49
CA GLY A 325 -5.42 9.74 -14.92
C GLY A 325 -5.21 9.03 -16.25
N GLY A 326 -4.57 9.68 -17.22
CA GLY A 326 -4.24 9.09 -18.52
C GLY A 326 -3.19 7.98 -18.44
N SER A 327 -2.36 7.95 -17.39
CA SER A 327 -1.38 6.88 -17.15
C SER A 327 -1.95 5.67 -16.40
N THR A 328 -3.16 5.77 -15.84
CA THR A 328 -3.75 4.83 -14.86
C THR A 328 -4.97 4.07 -15.38
N THR A 329 -5.18 3.92 -16.68
CA THR A 329 -6.41 3.33 -17.24
C THR A 329 -6.63 1.88 -16.85
N ALA A 330 -7.88 1.61 -16.62
CA ALA A 330 -8.66 0.58 -15.97
C ALA A 330 -8.32 -0.90 -16.21
N ASN A 331 -8.41 -1.68 -15.14
CA ASN A 331 -8.69 -3.10 -15.18
C ASN A 331 -10.20 -3.32 -15.43
N GLN A 332 -10.58 -3.86 -16.58
CA GLN A 332 -11.85 -4.57 -16.71
C GLN A 332 -11.56 -6.05 -16.51
N HIS A 333 -11.96 -6.60 -15.37
CA HIS A 333 -12.19 -8.03 -15.29
C HIS A 333 -13.57 -8.28 -15.87
N SER A 334 -13.63 -9.01 -16.97
CA SER A 334 -14.84 -9.71 -17.38
C SER A 334 -15.23 -10.65 -16.24
N GLN A 335 -16.41 -10.43 -15.68
CA GLN A 335 -17.12 -11.42 -14.90
C GLN A 335 -17.29 -12.65 -15.81
N ASN A 336 -16.65 -13.75 -15.47
CA ASN A 336 -17.03 -15.10 -15.80
C ASN A 336 -17.25 -15.87 -14.50
#